data_e0413586d0d93d16da5637e5be3aeabd
#
_entry.id   e0413586d0d93d16da5637e5be3aeabd
#
_cell.length_a   1.000
_cell.length_b   1.000
_cell.length_c   1.000
_cell.angle_alpha   90.00
_cell.angle_beta   90.00
_cell.angle_gamma   90.00
#
_symmetry.space_group_name_H-M   'P 1'
#
loop_
_entity.id
_entity.type
_entity.pdbx_description
1 polymer ?
#
loop_
_entity_poly.entity_id
_entity_poly.type
_entity_poly.pdbx_seq_one_letter_code
_entity_poly.pdbx_strand_id
1 'polypeptide(L)'
;PVLEGVRCGSTFGNAAVLWGEWRLVHNRELYNLKADYGQTNNLIEAEPRIAAKLKEAYRQWWERLRPDTRELVPIPVGLNAAPVLLDISCWDGAWICFSNAIRNGQRMNGPWLLDVKRAGRYRFDLRRWPEELGLPLTAPAPAGAWPYVPGKALPIAKVRIDIQGQALEQAVTAA
;
A
#
# COMPACT_ATOMS: atom_id res chain seq x y z
N PRO A 1 -0.65 -8.50 21.75
CA PRO A 1 0.36 -8.88 20.78
C PRO A 1 0.33 -7.83 19.67
N VAL A 2 1.38 -7.01 19.63
CA VAL A 2 1.58 -6.07 18.53
C VAL A 2 1.87 -6.96 17.32
N LEU A 3 0.94 -7.02 16.38
CA LEU A 3 1.21 -7.56 15.08
C LEU A 3 2.29 -6.66 14.47
N GLU A 4 3.51 -7.16 14.42
CA GLU A 4 4.55 -6.56 13.58
C GLU A 4 4.09 -6.72 12.13
N GLY A 5 3.26 -5.80 11.69
CA GLY A 5 2.82 -5.72 10.31
C GLY A 5 4.04 -5.45 9.44
N VAL A 6 4.46 -6.43 8.67
CA VAL A 6 5.44 -6.25 7.60
C VAL A 6 4.80 -5.35 6.57
N ARG A 7 5.03 -4.06 6.67
CA ARG A 7 4.68 -3.11 5.61
C ARG A 7 5.64 -3.33 4.46
N CYS A 8 5.12 -3.31 3.25
CA CYS A 8 5.92 -3.40 2.03
C CYS A 8 7.06 -2.36 2.09
N GLY A 9 8.32 -2.81 2.09
CA GLY A 9 9.50 -1.94 2.11
C GLY A 9 10.03 -1.52 3.48
N SER A 10 9.40 -1.88 4.60
CA SER A 10 9.84 -1.45 5.93
C SER A 10 10.84 -2.38 6.63
N THR A 11 11.32 -3.41 5.94
CA THR A 11 12.31 -4.34 6.51
C THR A 11 13.72 -3.81 6.31
N PHE A 12 14.49 -3.69 7.40
CA PHE A 12 15.90 -3.31 7.33
C PHE A 12 16.66 -4.22 6.37
N GLY A 13 17.44 -3.61 5.45
CA GLY A 13 18.21 -4.33 4.45
C GLY A 13 17.46 -4.62 3.14
N ASN A 14 16.15 -4.47 3.07
CA ASN A 14 15.39 -4.60 1.82
C ASN A 14 15.33 -3.25 1.07
N ALA A 15 16.49 -2.76 0.66
CA ALA A 15 16.63 -1.45 0.03
C ALA A 15 17.79 -1.42 -0.95
N ALA A 16 17.82 -0.40 -1.79
CA ALA A 16 18.98 -0.04 -2.59
C ALA A 16 19.42 1.39 -2.23
N VAL A 17 20.73 1.58 -2.11
CA VAL A 17 21.35 2.89 -1.87
C VAL A 17 22.09 3.31 -3.13
N LEU A 18 21.79 4.51 -3.62
CA LEU A 18 22.43 5.10 -4.80
C LEU A 18 23.34 6.27 -4.36
N TRP A 19 24.56 6.29 -4.86
CA TRP A 19 25.50 7.36 -4.67
C TRP A 19 26.38 7.55 -5.90
N GLY A 20 26.11 8.60 -6.68
CA GLY A 20 26.79 8.78 -7.97
C GLY A 20 26.56 7.57 -8.88
N GLU A 21 27.63 6.95 -9.30
CA GLU A 21 27.59 5.73 -10.15
C GLU A 21 27.44 4.41 -9.36
N TRP A 22 27.46 4.49 -8.04
CA TRP A 22 27.42 3.30 -7.17
C TRP A 22 26.01 2.95 -6.72
N ARG A 23 25.69 1.66 -6.72
CA ARG A 23 24.45 1.10 -6.20
C ARG A 23 24.73 -0.06 -5.27
N LEU A 24 24.38 0.10 -3.99
CA LEU A 24 24.37 -0.97 -3.01
C LEU A 24 22.95 -1.57 -2.93
N VAL A 25 22.82 -2.88 -3.11
CA VAL A 25 21.56 -3.61 -3.09
C VAL A 25 21.53 -4.56 -1.91
N HIS A 26 20.44 -4.50 -1.12
CA HIS A 26 20.19 -5.36 0.05
C HIS A 26 21.37 -5.46 1.05
N ASN A 27 22.26 -4.47 1.10
CA ASN A 27 23.50 -4.49 1.86
C ASN A 27 24.46 -5.65 1.52
N ARG A 28 24.28 -6.34 0.40
CA ARG A 28 25.02 -7.55 0.01
C ARG A 28 25.72 -7.45 -1.33
N GLU A 29 25.25 -6.56 -2.18
CA GLU A 29 25.76 -6.42 -3.55
C GLU A 29 26.08 -4.96 -3.84
N LEU A 30 27.23 -4.73 -4.48
CA LEU A 30 27.65 -3.38 -4.89
C LEU A 30 27.96 -3.38 -6.38
N TYR A 31 27.42 -2.41 -7.09
CA TYR A 31 27.58 -2.27 -8.53
C TYR A 31 28.02 -0.85 -8.91
N ASN A 32 28.86 -0.74 -9.94
CA ASN A 32 29.13 0.51 -10.63
C ASN A 32 28.25 0.60 -11.88
N LEU A 33 27.19 1.37 -11.82
CA LEU A 33 26.18 1.46 -12.89
C LEU A 33 26.71 2.10 -14.19
N LYS A 34 27.79 2.85 -14.12
CA LYS A 34 28.43 3.43 -15.30
C LYS A 34 29.22 2.39 -16.09
N ALA A 35 29.92 1.50 -15.39
CA ALA A 35 30.72 0.44 -16.01
C ALA A 35 29.90 -0.83 -16.28
N ASP A 36 28.91 -1.12 -15.45
CA ASP A 36 28.08 -2.33 -15.47
C ASP A 36 26.62 -1.99 -15.22
N TYR A 37 25.92 -1.43 -16.22
CA TYR A 37 24.51 -1.11 -16.13
C TYR A 37 23.62 -2.33 -15.87
N GLY A 38 24.06 -3.50 -16.37
CA GLY A 38 23.35 -4.77 -16.17
C GLY A 38 23.49 -5.37 -14.77
N GLN A 39 24.37 -4.81 -13.92
CA GLN A 39 24.59 -5.28 -12.55
C GLN A 39 24.96 -6.77 -12.50
N THR A 40 25.89 -7.16 -13.34
CA THR A 40 26.36 -8.55 -13.49
C THR A 40 27.60 -8.85 -12.66
N ASN A 41 28.37 -7.82 -12.28
CA ASN A 41 29.62 -7.95 -11.53
C ASN A 41 29.49 -7.30 -10.14
N ASN A 42 29.34 -8.14 -9.11
CA ASN A 42 29.25 -7.67 -7.72
C ASN A 42 30.64 -7.27 -7.19
N LEU A 43 30.82 -5.99 -6.89
CA LEU A 43 32.08 -5.38 -6.45
C LEU A 43 32.17 -5.22 -4.92
N ILE A 44 31.31 -5.84 -4.14
CA ILE A 44 31.25 -5.60 -2.69
C ILE A 44 32.53 -5.96 -1.95
N GLU A 45 33.23 -6.99 -2.41
CA GLU A 45 34.52 -7.41 -1.87
C GLU A 45 35.69 -6.64 -2.47
N ALA A 46 35.58 -6.23 -3.75
CA ALA A 46 36.59 -5.45 -4.43
C ALA A 46 36.66 -3.99 -3.97
N GLU A 47 35.48 -3.42 -3.59
CA GLU A 47 35.34 -2.02 -3.19
C GLU A 47 34.79 -1.88 -1.74
N PRO A 48 35.49 -2.42 -0.73
CA PRO A 48 34.95 -2.49 0.65
C PRO A 48 34.75 -1.12 1.28
N ARG A 49 35.54 -0.09 0.89
CA ARG A 49 35.39 1.27 1.41
C ARG A 49 34.10 1.93 0.94
N ILE A 50 33.76 1.72 -0.33
CA ILE A 50 32.52 2.24 -0.91
C ILE A 50 31.33 1.53 -0.30
N ALA A 51 31.39 0.19 -0.22
CA ALA A 51 30.37 -0.61 0.42
C ALA A 51 30.10 -0.17 1.87
N ALA A 52 31.15 0.02 2.67
CA ALA A 52 31.03 0.48 4.07
C ALA A 52 30.39 1.85 4.16
N LYS A 53 30.79 2.79 3.30
CA LYS A 53 30.20 4.13 3.27
C LYS A 53 28.70 4.11 2.99
N LEU A 54 28.26 3.33 2.00
CA LEU A 54 26.86 3.22 1.63
C LEU A 54 26.02 2.48 2.69
N LYS A 55 26.58 1.44 3.30
CA LYS A 55 25.96 0.73 4.42
C LYS A 55 25.75 1.65 5.62
N GLU A 56 26.74 2.46 5.96
CA GLU A 56 26.65 3.38 7.07
C GLU A 56 25.64 4.51 6.79
N ALA A 57 25.62 5.08 5.58
CA ALA A 57 24.62 6.07 5.19
C ALA A 57 23.19 5.50 5.27
N TYR A 58 22.99 4.26 4.82
CA TYR A 58 21.70 3.58 4.94
C TYR A 58 21.32 3.35 6.40
N ARG A 59 22.25 2.90 7.26
CA ARG A 59 22.02 2.67 8.68
C ARG A 59 21.56 3.95 9.37
N GLN A 60 22.26 5.07 9.15
CA GLN A 60 21.92 6.37 9.75
C GLN A 60 20.56 6.88 9.27
N TRP A 61 20.26 6.70 7.98
CA TRP A 61 18.93 7.04 7.45
C TRP A 61 17.84 6.18 8.08
N TRP A 62 18.05 4.86 8.20
CA TRP A 62 17.09 3.95 8.79
C TRP A 62 16.82 4.26 10.28
N GLU A 63 17.87 4.52 11.07
CA GLU A 63 17.72 4.86 12.49
C GLU A 63 16.90 6.13 12.71
N ARG A 64 16.97 7.08 11.81
CA ARG A 64 16.12 8.28 11.85
C ARG A 64 14.67 8.00 11.54
N LEU A 65 14.38 7.09 10.60
CA LEU A 65 13.02 6.79 10.17
C LEU A 65 12.35 5.71 11.01
N ARG A 66 13.13 4.86 11.66
CA ARG A 66 12.63 3.70 12.40
C ARG A 66 11.55 4.02 13.45
N PRO A 67 11.61 5.11 14.22
CA PRO A 67 10.53 5.48 15.12
C PRO A 67 9.20 5.66 14.38
N ASP A 68 9.22 6.41 13.26
CA ASP A 68 8.03 6.75 12.47
C ASP A 68 7.42 5.52 11.78
N THR A 69 8.25 4.51 11.47
CA THR A 69 7.76 3.27 10.81
C THR A 69 7.04 2.32 11.77
N ARG A 70 7.12 2.52 13.07
CA ARG A 70 6.50 1.69 14.11
C ARG A 70 5.11 2.16 14.49
N GLU A 71 4.81 3.43 14.27
CA GLU A 71 3.53 4.00 14.61
C GLU A 71 2.58 3.91 13.42
N LEU A 72 1.41 3.34 13.67
CA LEU A 72 0.28 3.42 12.75
C LEU A 72 -0.27 4.84 12.85
N VAL A 73 -0.14 5.61 11.78
CA VAL A 73 -0.73 6.96 11.72
C VAL A 73 -2.18 6.83 11.26
N PRO A 74 -3.16 7.12 12.12
CA PRO A 74 -4.56 7.08 11.73
C PRO A 74 -4.88 8.15 10.69
N ILE A 75 -5.79 7.83 9.79
CA ILE A 75 -6.25 8.76 8.75
C ILE A 75 -7.21 9.75 9.41
N PRO A 76 -6.93 11.06 9.42
CA PRO A 76 -7.84 12.03 10.02
C PRO A 76 -9.09 12.20 9.15
N VAL A 77 -10.27 12.09 9.78
CA VAL A 77 -11.57 12.32 9.14
C VAL A 77 -12.36 13.38 9.90
N GLY A 78 -13.16 14.16 9.18
CA GLY A 78 -13.97 15.21 9.78
C GLY A 78 -13.21 16.51 10.08
N LEU A 79 -12.06 16.74 9.51
CA LEU A 79 -11.33 18.01 9.60
C LEU A 79 -12.12 19.16 8.93
N ASN A 80 -12.73 18.87 7.80
CA ASN A 80 -13.57 19.79 7.03
C ASN A 80 -14.73 19.04 6.39
N ALA A 81 -15.51 19.71 5.54
CA ALA A 81 -16.65 19.11 4.85
C ALA A 81 -16.26 18.29 3.60
N ALA A 82 -14.99 18.29 3.20
CA ALA A 82 -14.56 17.54 2.03
C ALA A 82 -14.57 16.03 2.33
N PRO A 83 -14.94 15.18 1.36
CA PRO A 83 -14.87 13.74 1.51
C PRO A 83 -13.41 13.27 1.62
N VAL A 84 -13.20 12.24 2.41
CA VAL A 84 -11.91 11.54 2.51
C VAL A 84 -12.03 10.23 1.74
N LEU A 85 -11.16 10.02 0.77
CA LEU A 85 -11.08 8.77 0.02
C LEU A 85 -10.28 7.74 0.84
N LEU A 86 -10.93 6.63 1.16
CA LEU A 86 -10.31 5.48 1.82
C LEU A 86 -10.21 4.35 0.81
N ASP A 87 -9.04 4.12 0.29
CA ASP A 87 -8.80 2.99 -0.62
C ASP A 87 -8.18 1.78 0.09
N ILE A 88 -8.03 0.69 -0.63
CA ILE A 88 -7.53 -0.57 -0.09
C ILE A 88 -6.03 -0.52 0.25
N SER A 89 -5.27 0.43 -0.25
CA SER A 89 -3.86 0.59 0.09
C SER A 89 -3.68 1.14 1.52
N CYS A 90 -4.75 1.73 2.07
CA CYS A 90 -4.80 2.26 3.42
C CYS A 90 -5.28 1.23 4.46
N TRP A 91 -5.57 -0.02 4.08
CA TRP A 91 -5.94 -1.06 5.03
C TRP A 91 -4.77 -1.44 5.93
N ASP A 92 -5.07 -1.67 7.20
CA ASP A 92 -4.11 -2.21 8.14
C ASP A 92 -4.16 -3.74 8.14
N GLY A 93 -2.98 -4.38 7.97
CA GLY A 93 -2.83 -5.83 8.04
C GLY A 93 -3.40 -6.65 6.88
N ALA A 94 -4.17 -6.05 5.97
CA ALA A 94 -4.67 -6.72 4.77
C ALA A 94 -4.10 -6.03 3.51
N TRP A 95 -3.69 -6.82 2.53
CA TRP A 95 -3.01 -6.27 1.37
C TRP A 95 -3.59 -6.79 0.05
N ILE A 96 -4.29 -5.92 -0.67
CA ILE A 96 -4.60 -6.07 -2.09
C ILE A 96 -3.99 -4.88 -2.81
N CYS A 97 -2.84 -5.07 -3.46
CA CYS A 97 -2.16 -3.97 -4.14
C CYS A 97 -2.36 -3.97 -5.66
N PHE A 98 -3.01 -4.99 -6.20
CA PHE A 98 -3.15 -5.11 -7.64
C PHE A 98 -4.60 -4.96 -8.09
N SER A 99 -4.85 -4.04 -9.01
CA SER A 99 -6.16 -3.82 -9.63
C SER A 99 -6.78 -5.11 -10.16
N ASN A 100 -5.97 -6.03 -10.67
CA ASN A 100 -6.44 -7.33 -11.16
C ASN A 100 -7.01 -8.23 -10.05
N ALA A 101 -6.57 -8.09 -8.80
CA ALA A 101 -7.17 -8.80 -7.68
C ALA A 101 -8.63 -8.35 -7.43
N ILE A 102 -8.87 -7.03 -7.46
CA ILE A 102 -10.21 -6.45 -7.36
C ILE A 102 -11.07 -6.85 -8.56
N ARG A 103 -10.49 -6.78 -9.78
CA ARG A 103 -11.15 -7.13 -11.03
C ARG A 103 -11.57 -8.60 -11.06
N ASN A 104 -10.76 -9.49 -10.51
CA ASN A 104 -11.05 -10.90 -10.38
C ASN A 104 -11.99 -11.25 -9.22
N GLY A 105 -12.36 -10.29 -8.36
CA GLY A 105 -13.24 -10.51 -7.22
C GLY A 105 -12.56 -11.28 -6.09
N GLN A 106 -11.27 -11.02 -5.87
CA GLN A 106 -10.55 -11.61 -4.73
C GLN A 106 -11.27 -11.24 -3.43
N ARG A 107 -11.56 -12.25 -2.61
CA ARG A 107 -12.18 -12.05 -1.30
C ARG A 107 -11.14 -11.65 -0.29
N MET A 108 -11.18 -10.38 0.11
CA MET A 108 -10.31 -9.85 1.16
C MET A 108 -11.03 -8.66 1.81
N ASN A 109 -10.75 -8.44 3.07
CA ASN A 109 -11.25 -7.31 3.83
C ASN A 109 -10.17 -6.85 4.80
N GLY A 110 -10.11 -5.56 5.11
CA GLY A 110 -9.17 -4.98 6.05
C GLY A 110 -9.75 -3.74 6.71
N PRO A 111 -9.29 -3.41 7.92
CA PRO A 111 -9.71 -2.21 8.62
C PRO A 111 -8.95 -0.98 8.12
N TRP A 112 -9.60 0.16 8.17
CA TRP A 112 -8.95 1.46 8.15
C TRP A 112 -8.80 1.97 9.58
N LEU A 113 -7.62 2.43 9.92
CA LEU A 113 -7.39 3.12 11.17
C LEU A 113 -7.73 4.60 10.99
N LEU A 114 -8.81 5.04 11.61
CA LEU A 114 -9.33 6.40 11.45
C LEU A 114 -9.21 7.19 12.76
N ASP A 115 -8.88 8.48 12.63
CA ASP A 115 -8.91 9.45 13.70
C ASP A 115 -10.06 10.45 13.45
N VAL A 116 -11.17 10.27 14.14
CA VAL A 116 -12.38 11.09 13.98
C VAL A 116 -12.21 12.40 14.73
N LYS A 117 -11.91 13.48 14.01
CA LYS A 117 -11.61 14.82 14.57
C LYS A 117 -12.85 15.60 15.03
N ARG A 118 -14.03 15.23 14.57
CA ARG A 118 -15.28 15.93 14.93
C ARG A 118 -16.40 14.93 15.15
N ALA A 119 -17.14 15.09 16.24
CA ALA A 119 -18.39 14.36 16.45
C ALA A 119 -19.43 14.80 15.42
N GLY A 120 -20.23 13.87 14.90
CA GLY A 120 -21.25 14.19 13.91
C GLY A 120 -21.80 12.97 13.18
N ARG A 121 -22.52 13.24 12.13
CA ARG A 121 -23.02 12.21 11.20
C ARG A 121 -22.08 12.11 10.02
N TYR A 122 -21.71 10.89 9.66
CA TYR A 122 -20.86 10.60 8.54
C TYR A 122 -21.61 9.77 7.52
N ARG A 123 -21.46 10.11 6.24
CA ARG A 123 -21.94 9.31 5.12
C ARG A 123 -20.80 8.48 4.56
N PHE A 124 -21.06 7.21 4.30
CA PHE A 124 -20.10 6.30 3.66
C PHE A 124 -20.63 5.95 2.28
N ASP A 125 -19.88 6.29 1.24
CA ASP A 125 -20.14 5.90 -0.14
C ASP A 125 -19.18 4.75 -0.50
N LEU A 126 -19.71 3.52 -0.59
CA LEU A 126 -18.92 2.35 -0.91
C LEU A 126 -18.89 2.13 -2.42
N ARG A 127 -17.71 2.02 -2.96
CA ARG A 127 -17.47 1.77 -4.38
C ARG A 127 -16.50 0.63 -4.57
N ARG A 128 -16.74 -0.18 -5.59
CA ARG A 128 -15.79 -1.19 -6.06
C ARG A 128 -14.92 -0.63 -7.18
N TRP A 129 -15.49 0.26 -7.97
CA TRP A 129 -14.88 0.89 -9.13
C TRP A 129 -14.66 2.39 -8.89
N PRO A 130 -13.69 2.99 -9.58
CA PRO A 130 -13.55 4.45 -9.58
C PRO A 130 -14.87 5.15 -9.90
N GLU A 131 -15.09 6.31 -9.30
CA GLU A 131 -16.33 7.09 -9.46
C GLU A 131 -16.62 7.44 -10.91
N GLU A 132 -15.58 7.72 -11.67
CA GLU A 132 -15.63 8.11 -13.07
C GLU A 132 -16.25 7.04 -13.98
N LEU A 133 -16.22 5.79 -13.54
CA LEU A 133 -16.86 4.70 -14.30
C LEU A 133 -18.37 4.63 -14.07
N GLY A 134 -18.91 5.23 -13.01
CA GLY A 134 -20.33 5.21 -12.70
C GLY A 134 -20.94 3.80 -12.57
N LEU A 135 -20.12 2.78 -12.27
CA LEU A 135 -20.57 1.39 -12.26
C LEU A 135 -21.10 0.97 -10.88
N PRO A 136 -22.21 0.22 -10.83
CA PRO A 136 -22.68 -0.41 -9.61
C PRO A 136 -21.63 -1.36 -8.98
N LEU A 137 -21.74 -1.61 -7.68
CA LEU A 137 -20.87 -2.54 -6.95
C LEU A 137 -20.85 -3.94 -7.56
N THR A 138 -22.00 -4.39 -8.08
CA THR A 138 -22.20 -5.74 -8.66
C THR A 138 -21.71 -5.86 -10.09
N ALA A 139 -21.56 -4.72 -10.81
CA ALA A 139 -21.29 -4.73 -12.24
C ALA A 139 -19.88 -5.22 -12.58
N PRO A 140 -19.69 -5.80 -13.77
CA PRO A 140 -18.37 -5.99 -14.33
C PRO A 140 -17.81 -4.63 -14.78
N ALA A 141 -16.49 -4.49 -14.83
CA ALA A 141 -15.86 -3.34 -15.45
C ALA A 141 -15.23 -3.74 -16.80
N PRO A 142 -15.15 -2.82 -17.78
CA PRO A 142 -14.46 -3.09 -19.03
C PRO A 142 -12.98 -3.39 -18.80
N ALA A 143 -12.33 -4.03 -19.78
CA ALA A 143 -10.88 -4.16 -19.77
C ALA A 143 -10.25 -2.77 -19.74
N GLY A 144 -9.19 -2.64 -18.95
CA GLY A 144 -8.34 -1.46 -19.02
C GLY A 144 -7.26 -1.61 -20.09
N ALA A 145 -6.37 -0.62 -20.19
CA ALA A 145 -5.13 -0.80 -20.92
C ALA A 145 -4.32 -1.93 -20.30
N TRP A 146 -3.53 -2.65 -21.13
CA TRP A 146 -2.66 -3.69 -20.60
C TRP A 146 -1.88 -3.21 -19.35
N PRO A 147 -1.80 -3.97 -18.25
CA PRO A 147 -2.16 -5.39 -18.09
C PRO A 147 -3.52 -5.67 -17.42
N TYR A 148 -4.50 -4.76 -17.51
CA TYR A 148 -5.74 -4.86 -16.72
C TYR A 148 -6.81 -5.70 -17.42
N VAL A 149 -7.12 -6.86 -16.81
CA VAL A 149 -8.18 -7.76 -17.29
C VAL A 149 -9.58 -7.15 -17.11
N PRO A 150 -10.63 -7.63 -17.82
CA PRO A 150 -12.01 -7.24 -17.51
C PRO A 150 -12.37 -7.55 -16.06
N GLY A 151 -13.12 -6.67 -15.42
CA GLY A 151 -13.65 -6.90 -14.09
C GLY A 151 -14.82 -7.86 -14.11
N LYS A 152 -14.88 -8.80 -13.17
CA LYS A 152 -16.00 -9.76 -13.05
C LYS A 152 -17.21 -9.10 -12.39
N ALA A 153 -18.42 -9.46 -12.82
CA ALA A 153 -19.62 -9.23 -12.02
C ALA A 153 -19.55 -10.02 -10.70
N LEU A 154 -20.04 -9.45 -9.61
CA LEU A 154 -20.09 -10.11 -8.31
C LEU A 154 -21.52 -10.09 -7.75
N PRO A 155 -22.04 -11.17 -7.20
CA PRO A 155 -23.35 -11.23 -6.58
C PRO A 155 -23.31 -10.62 -5.17
N ILE A 156 -23.09 -9.31 -5.08
CA ILE A 156 -23.04 -8.59 -3.81
C ILE A 156 -24.48 -8.31 -3.37
N ALA A 157 -24.95 -9.02 -2.36
CA ALA A 157 -26.31 -8.83 -1.82
C ALA A 157 -26.37 -7.81 -0.68
N LYS A 158 -25.25 -7.62 0.03
CA LYS A 158 -25.20 -6.76 1.22
C LYS A 158 -23.81 -6.16 1.40
N VAL A 159 -23.76 -4.94 1.90
CA VAL A 159 -22.56 -4.28 2.38
C VAL A 159 -22.65 -4.10 3.90
N ARG A 160 -21.50 -4.11 4.56
CA ARG A 160 -21.41 -3.95 6.01
C ARG A 160 -20.21 -3.08 6.37
N ILE A 161 -20.41 -2.18 7.31
CA ILE A 161 -19.38 -1.39 7.96
C ILE A 161 -19.43 -1.67 9.45
N ASP A 162 -18.29 -2.01 10.03
CA ASP A 162 -18.13 -2.18 11.48
C ASP A 162 -17.27 -1.04 12.03
N ILE A 163 -17.77 -0.35 13.05
CA ILE A 163 -17.07 0.74 13.72
C ILE A 163 -17.15 0.51 15.23
N GLN A 164 -16.03 0.28 15.89
CA GLN A 164 -15.95 0.07 17.34
C GLN A 164 -16.98 -0.94 17.88
N GLY A 165 -17.18 -2.04 17.16
CA GLY A 165 -18.13 -3.10 17.55
C GLY A 165 -19.60 -2.83 17.17
N GLN A 166 -19.90 -1.69 16.57
CA GLN A 166 -21.20 -1.43 15.99
C GLN A 166 -21.20 -1.73 14.50
N ALA A 167 -22.21 -2.45 14.04
CA ALA A 167 -22.35 -2.83 12.64
C ALA A 167 -23.49 -2.05 11.97
N LEU A 168 -23.22 -1.48 10.81
CA LEU A 168 -24.22 -0.95 9.90
C LEU A 168 -24.26 -1.83 8.65
N GLU A 169 -25.43 -2.38 8.34
CA GLU A 169 -25.64 -3.22 7.17
C GLU A 169 -26.68 -2.60 6.23
N GLN A 170 -26.45 -2.73 4.95
CA GLN A 170 -27.40 -2.28 3.93
C GLN A 170 -27.47 -3.31 2.80
N ALA A 171 -28.71 -3.66 2.37
CA ALA A 171 -28.91 -4.45 1.19
C ALA A 171 -28.46 -3.67 -0.06
N VAL A 172 -27.83 -4.39 -0.99
CA VAL A 172 -27.48 -3.86 -2.32
C VAL A 172 -28.63 -4.22 -3.24
N THR A 173 -29.40 -3.22 -3.64
CA THR A 173 -30.41 -3.41 -4.69
C THR A 173 -29.71 -3.48 -6.04
N ALA A 174 -30.07 -4.48 -6.83
CA ALA A 174 -29.65 -4.52 -8.23
C ALA A 174 -30.20 -3.27 -8.93
N ALA A 175 -29.33 -2.52 -9.58
CA ALA A 175 -29.71 -1.42 -10.43
C ALA A 175 -30.26 -1.91 -11.76
#